data_a93b65e3c1c7e61239455c0f8200e665
#
_entry.id   a93b65e3c1c7e61239455c0f8200e665
#
_cell.length_a   1.000
_cell.length_b   1.000
_cell.length_c   1.000
_cell.angle_alpha   90.00
_cell.angle_beta   90.00
_cell.angle_gamma   90.00
#
_symmetry.space_group_name_H-M   'P 1'
#
loop_
_entity.id
_entity.type
_entity.pdbx_description
1 polymer ?
#
loop_
_entity_poly.entity_id
_entity_poly.type
_entity_poly.pdbx_seq_one_letter_code
_entity_poly.pdbx_strand_id
1 'polypeptide(L)'
;MTHHPPQPDRHRRRAALGITTLLLALLALVGTASAAPQLPLKTQGSTIVDATGNEVVLQGVNWFGFETSIHTPHGLWSRDYKDMLAQIKTNGFNTIRMPFSLEMLESPTTSGIDYGGGKNAELQGKTPQQVMDIIIAEAGRQGLMIILDNHSTTDDSFMHPLWYGLGGYTEADWVAAWSKLATRYANTPNVIGADLKNEPHGEATWGTGGANDWRRAAERGGNAVLAKAPNWLIIVEGIEGPVAGGQQLDRHWWGGNLEGVRNNPIRLSVPNRVVYSPHEYGPGVFAQPWFSDPNMAAILADRWQKGFGYIKEQNIAPILIGEFGAKNVGTDTVEGRWINQFATYIEQQGISWTYWSWNPNSGDTGGVLQDDWRTVHADKMALLKRLMRRPADGGTAP
;
A
#
# COMPACT_ATOMS: atom_id res chain seq x y z
N MET A 1 10.39 -97.04 -0.34
CA MET A 1 10.75 -96.08 0.68
C MET A 1 11.46 -94.92 -0.02
N THR A 2 10.79 -93.89 -0.38
CA THR A 2 11.27 -92.70 -1.07
C THR A 2 11.02 -91.47 -0.23
N HIS A 3 12.07 -90.87 0.29
CA HIS A 3 12.06 -89.65 1.06
C HIS A 3 11.88 -88.42 0.14
N HIS A 4 10.89 -87.60 0.40
CA HIS A 4 10.76 -86.28 -0.16
C HIS A 4 11.27 -85.24 0.85
N PRO A 5 12.06 -84.22 0.44
CA PRO A 5 12.44 -83.12 1.32
C PRO A 5 11.33 -82.05 1.37
N PRO A 6 11.23 -81.28 2.47
CA PRO A 6 10.20 -80.25 2.65
C PRO A 6 10.52 -78.94 1.87
N GLN A 7 9.48 -78.32 1.31
CA GLN A 7 9.56 -77.03 0.66
C GLN A 7 9.61 -75.86 1.70
N PRO A 8 10.31 -74.77 1.43
CA PRO A 8 10.41 -73.63 2.31
C PRO A 8 9.20 -72.70 2.17
N ASP A 9 8.75 -72.19 3.32
CA ASP A 9 7.61 -71.37 3.60
C ASP A 9 7.70 -69.96 2.92
N ARG A 10 6.74 -69.63 2.03
CA ARG A 10 6.71 -68.39 1.22
C ARG A 10 5.97 -67.23 1.88
N HIS A 11 5.67 -67.26 3.16
CA HIS A 11 4.78 -66.28 3.81
C HIS A 11 5.50 -65.21 4.66
N ARG A 12 6.82 -65.17 4.73
CA ARG A 12 7.53 -64.21 5.60
C ARG A 12 8.24 -63.03 4.85
N ARG A 13 8.06 -62.87 3.55
CA ARG A 13 8.76 -61.81 2.79
C ARG A 13 7.85 -60.65 2.26
N ARG A 14 6.56 -60.58 2.64
CA ARG A 14 5.64 -59.55 2.20
C ARG A 14 5.28 -58.49 3.24
N ALA A 15 5.74 -58.60 4.48
CA ALA A 15 5.42 -57.63 5.55
C ALA A 15 6.51 -56.56 5.78
N ALA A 16 7.70 -56.65 5.16
CA ALA A 16 8.77 -55.69 5.38
C ALA A 16 8.88 -54.58 4.32
N LEU A 17 8.13 -54.66 3.21
CA LEU A 17 8.20 -53.65 2.13
C LEU A 17 7.12 -52.59 2.17
N GLY A 18 6.14 -52.75 3.09
CA GLY A 18 5.02 -51.80 3.21
C GLY A 18 5.21 -50.65 4.20
N ILE A 19 6.22 -50.73 5.07
CA ILE A 19 6.43 -49.72 6.13
C ILE A 19 7.44 -48.68 5.72
N THR A 20 8.34 -48.97 4.80
CA THR A 20 9.39 -48.01 4.35
C THR A 20 8.86 -47.00 3.31
N THR A 21 7.77 -47.29 2.61
CA THR A 21 7.17 -46.39 1.62
C THR A 21 6.17 -45.39 2.26
N LEU A 22 5.67 -45.65 3.46
CA LEU A 22 4.75 -44.75 4.16
C LEU A 22 5.47 -43.67 4.98
N LEU A 23 6.73 -43.84 5.34
CA LEU A 23 7.54 -42.84 6.05
C LEU A 23 8.14 -41.76 5.13
N LEU A 24 8.25 -42.01 3.83
CA LEU A 24 8.79 -41.04 2.85
C LEU A 24 7.69 -40.10 2.31
N ALA A 25 6.40 -40.39 2.53
CA ALA A 25 5.30 -39.53 2.10
C ALA A 25 4.86 -38.49 3.15
N LEU A 26 5.37 -38.56 4.40
CA LEU A 26 5.02 -37.60 5.47
C LEU A 26 6.06 -36.48 5.66
N LEU A 27 7.13 -36.41 4.88
CA LEU A 27 8.15 -35.37 4.98
C LEU A 27 8.03 -34.27 3.94
N ALA A 28 6.96 -34.24 3.14
CA ALA A 28 6.78 -33.26 2.05
C ALA A 28 5.69 -32.19 2.34
N LEU A 29 5.27 -32.02 3.60
CA LEU A 29 4.29 -30.99 3.99
C LEU A 29 4.80 -30.14 5.16
N VAL A 30 6.09 -29.81 5.17
CA VAL A 30 6.55 -28.61 5.87
C VAL A 30 6.37 -27.47 4.88
N GLY A 31 5.22 -26.83 4.90
CA GLY A 31 5.00 -25.59 4.18
C GLY A 31 6.15 -24.64 4.54
N THR A 32 7.01 -24.33 3.60
CA THR A 32 8.02 -23.30 3.78
C THR A 32 7.30 -22.00 4.01
N ALA A 33 7.29 -21.53 5.26
CA ALA A 33 6.88 -20.16 5.53
C ALA A 33 7.67 -19.26 4.58
N SER A 34 6.97 -18.55 3.69
CA SER A 34 7.65 -17.67 2.75
C SER A 34 8.49 -16.66 3.52
N ALA A 35 9.76 -16.60 3.20
CA ALA A 35 10.67 -15.65 3.79
C ALA A 35 10.18 -14.23 3.52
N ALA A 36 10.37 -13.33 4.49
CA ALA A 36 10.10 -11.90 4.28
C ALA A 36 10.87 -11.40 3.05
N PRO A 37 10.30 -10.45 2.27
CA PRO A 37 10.97 -9.90 1.09
C PRO A 37 12.37 -9.40 1.42
N GLN A 38 13.35 -9.73 0.59
CA GLN A 38 14.70 -9.22 0.75
C GLN A 38 14.81 -7.81 0.16
N LEU A 39 15.00 -6.83 1.04
CA LEU A 39 15.15 -5.43 0.63
C LEU A 39 16.54 -5.16 0.04
N PRO A 40 16.71 -4.20 -0.87
CA PRO A 40 15.69 -3.25 -1.33
C PRO A 40 14.77 -3.82 -2.42
N LEU A 41 13.62 -3.19 -2.58
CA LEU A 41 12.69 -3.47 -3.68
C LEU A 41 13.09 -2.71 -4.95
N LYS A 42 12.65 -3.22 -6.10
CA LYS A 42 12.73 -2.55 -7.40
C LYS A 42 11.54 -2.94 -8.28
N THR A 43 11.32 -2.21 -9.37
CA THR A 43 10.31 -2.60 -10.36
C THR A 43 10.93 -3.44 -11.47
N GLN A 44 10.16 -4.39 -12.00
CA GLN A 44 10.52 -5.20 -13.16
C GLN A 44 9.28 -5.37 -14.04
N GLY A 45 9.22 -4.63 -15.14
CA GLY A 45 7.98 -4.52 -15.90
C GLY A 45 6.84 -4.03 -14.99
N SER A 46 5.72 -4.75 -14.98
CA SER A 46 4.54 -4.41 -14.17
C SER A 46 4.52 -5.06 -12.77
N THR A 47 5.64 -5.55 -12.28
CA THR A 47 5.77 -6.15 -10.94
C THR A 47 6.77 -5.43 -10.07
N ILE A 48 6.56 -5.48 -8.76
CA ILE A 48 7.56 -5.13 -7.76
C ILE A 48 8.29 -6.42 -7.39
N VAL A 49 9.62 -6.38 -7.35
CA VAL A 49 10.44 -7.53 -6.97
C VAL A 49 11.40 -7.17 -5.85
N ASP A 50 11.76 -8.14 -5.05
CA ASP A 50 12.78 -8.04 -4.01
C ASP A 50 14.21 -8.10 -4.58
N ALA A 51 15.21 -8.01 -3.71
CA ALA A 51 16.62 -8.04 -4.10
C ALA A 51 17.03 -9.36 -4.79
N THR A 52 16.29 -10.45 -4.55
CA THR A 52 16.52 -11.76 -5.16
C THR A 52 15.72 -12.00 -6.43
N GLY A 53 14.81 -11.06 -6.78
CA GLY A 53 13.98 -11.14 -7.97
C GLY A 53 12.61 -11.81 -7.74
N ASN A 54 12.25 -12.13 -6.52
CA ASN A 54 10.93 -12.67 -6.19
C ASN A 54 9.87 -11.55 -6.24
N GLU A 55 8.70 -11.86 -6.80
CA GLU A 55 7.56 -10.92 -6.79
C GLU A 55 7.12 -10.59 -5.37
N VAL A 56 6.90 -9.30 -5.13
CA VAL A 56 6.39 -8.77 -3.87
C VAL A 56 5.09 -8.02 -4.13
N VAL A 57 4.02 -8.45 -3.48
CA VAL A 57 2.77 -7.68 -3.44
C VAL A 57 2.73 -6.91 -2.13
N LEU A 58 2.71 -5.57 -2.23
CA LEU A 58 2.48 -4.71 -1.08
C LEU A 58 1.01 -4.81 -0.72
N GLN A 59 0.73 -5.24 0.51
CA GLN A 59 -0.62 -5.37 1.05
C GLN A 59 -0.66 -4.68 2.40
N GLY A 60 -1.26 -3.52 2.43
CA GLY A 60 -1.09 -2.62 3.55
C GLY A 60 -2.31 -1.84 3.97
N VAL A 61 -2.05 -0.94 4.89
CA VAL A 61 -3.01 0.05 5.39
C VAL A 61 -2.38 1.43 5.40
N ASN A 62 -3.23 2.45 5.29
CA ASN A 62 -2.87 3.81 5.65
C ASN A 62 -3.03 3.98 7.15
N TRP A 63 -2.02 4.48 7.85
CA TRP A 63 -2.10 4.86 9.26
C TRP A 63 -1.80 6.35 9.36
N PHE A 64 -2.88 7.14 9.32
CA PHE A 64 -2.81 8.59 9.23
C PHE A 64 -2.73 9.28 10.59
N GLY A 65 -2.33 10.56 10.58
CA GLY A 65 -2.28 11.45 11.74
C GLY A 65 -1.09 12.40 11.77
N PHE A 66 0.05 12.08 11.18
CA PHE A 66 1.19 13.00 11.11
C PHE A 66 0.89 14.25 10.25
N GLU A 67 -0.04 14.15 9.31
CA GLU A 67 -0.50 15.25 8.47
C GLU A 67 -1.51 16.16 9.17
N THR A 68 -1.94 15.81 10.38
CA THR A 68 -2.92 16.59 11.17
C THR A 68 -2.24 17.42 12.24
N SER A 69 -2.97 18.35 12.85
CA SER A 69 -2.47 19.29 13.87
C SER A 69 -1.90 18.63 15.15
N ILE A 70 -2.09 17.32 15.35
CA ILE A 70 -1.46 16.60 16.46
C ILE A 70 -0.07 16.09 16.11
N HIS A 71 0.29 15.99 14.83
CA HIS A 71 1.58 15.58 14.29
C HIS A 71 2.08 14.20 14.80
N THR A 72 1.14 13.28 15.00
CA THR A 72 1.41 11.87 15.38
C THR A 72 0.36 10.95 14.77
N PRO A 73 0.65 9.67 14.53
CA PRO A 73 -0.38 8.75 14.08
C PRO A 73 -1.54 8.71 15.09
N HIS A 74 -2.76 8.72 14.56
CA HIS A 74 -3.96 8.68 15.38
C HIS A 74 -4.08 7.37 16.15
N GLY A 75 -4.68 7.44 17.34
CA GLY A 75 -4.90 6.30 18.25
C GLY A 75 -3.88 6.20 19.38
N LEU A 76 -2.80 6.99 19.37
CA LEU A 76 -1.79 6.97 20.43
C LEU A 76 -2.31 7.56 21.74
N TRP A 77 -3.44 8.27 21.73
CA TRP A 77 -4.17 8.68 22.94
C TRP A 77 -4.88 7.51 23.66
N SER A 78 -5.01 6.37 22.99
CA SER A 78 -5.69 5.17 23.51
C SER A 78 -4.78 3.96 23.64
N ARG A 79 -3.77 3.85 22.76
CA ARG A 79 -2.94 2.65 22.64
C ARG A 79 -1.45 2.95 22.58
N ASP A 80 -0.64 1.94 22.89
CA ASP A 80 0.79 1.93 22.60
C ASP A 80 1.03 1.71 21.09
N TYR A 81 1.97 2.44 20.51
CA TYR A 81 2.30 2.33 19.08
C TYR A 81 2.83 0.93 18.70
N LYS A 82 3.52 0.25 19.61
CA LYS A 82 4.01 -1.12 19.40
C LYS A 82 2.86 -2.10 19.24
N ASP A 83 1.81 -1.95 20.06
CA ASP A 83 0.60 -2.77 19.98
C ASP A 83 -0.15 -2.53 18.67
N MET A 84 -0.18 -1.26 18.20
CA MET A 84 -0.79 -0.92 16.91
C MET A 84 -0.04 -1.62 15.76
N LEU A 85 1.28 -1.50 15.73
CA LEU A 85 2.12 -2.14 14.71
C LEU A 85 2.01 -3.67 14.76
N ALA A 86 2.03 -4.26 15.98
CA ALA A 86 1.87 -5.70 16.14
C ALA A 86 0.52 -6.18 15.62
N GLN A 87 -0.55 -5.43 15.85
CA GLN A 87 -1.87 -5.79 15.36
C GLN A 87 -1.97 -5.65 13.83
N ILE A 88 -1.39 -4.62 13.23
CA ILE A 88 -1.28 -4.50 11.77
C ILE A 88 -0.58 -5.74 11.21
N LYS A 89 0.57 -6.10 11.76
CA LYS A 89 1.34 -7.27 11.31
C LYS A 89 0.59 -8.59 11.47
N THR A 90 -0.03 -8.81 12.63
CA THR A 90 -0.74 -10.08 12.92
C THR A 90 -2.01 -10.26 12.09
N ASN A 91 -2.60 -9.16 11.58
CA ASN A 91 -3.70 -9.23 10.64
C ASN A 91 -3.25 -9.54 9.20
N GLY A 92 -1.94 -9.67 8.93
CA GLY A 92 -1.40 -10.10 7.65
C GLY A 92 -0.90 -8.98 6.74
N PHE A 93 -0.96 -7.72 7.18
CA PHE A 93 -0.40 -6.61 6.42
C PHE A 93 1.14 -6.64 6.46
N ASN A 94 1.75 -6.20 5.37
CA ASN A 94 3.21 -6.13 5.25
C ASN A 94 3.72 -4.69 5.05
N THR A 95 2.82 -3.73 4.79
CA THR A 95 3.15 -2.36 4.42
C THR A 95 2.24 -1.37 5.16
N ILE A 96 2.81 -0.24 5.56
CA ILE A 96 2.07 0.94 6.05
C ILE A 96 2.40 2.11 5.12
N ARG A 97 1.38 2.72 4.53
CA ARG A 97 1.46 4.05 3.93
C ARG A 97 1.22 5.05 5.06
N MET A 98 2.18 5.94 5.26
CA MET A 98 2.25 6.85 6.40
C MET A 98 2.14 8.29 5.91
N PRO A 99 0.93 8.88 5.96
CA PRO A 99 0.70 10.28 5.64
C PRO A 99 1.47 11.23 6.54
N PHE A 100 2.00 12.32 5.97
CA PHE A 100 2.60 13.44 6.71
C PHE A 100 2.35 14.77 5.98
N SER A 101 2.41 15.91 6.71
CA SER A 101 2.41 17.24 6.13
C SER A 101 3.80 17.85 6.10
N LEU A 102 4.04 18.85 5.23
CA LEU A 102 5.29 19.59 5.27
C LEU A 102 5.43 20.36 6.59
N GLU A 103 4.33 20.94 7.07
CA GLU A 103 4.27 21.67 8.33
C GLU A 103 4.67 20.81 9.53
N MET A 104 4.27 19.53 9.55
CA MET A 104 4.70 18.58 10.59
C MET A 104 6.22 18.46 10.67
N LEU A 105 6.93 18.51 9.54
CA LEU A 105 8.41 18.40 9.51
C LEU A 105 9.12 19.58 10.18
N GLU A 106 8.43 20.69 10.33
CA GLU A 106 8.95 21.94 10.95
C GLU A 106 8.45 22.11 12.39
N SER A 107 7.41 21.36 12.79
CA SER A 107 6.81 21.47 14.12
C SER A 107 7.77 20.98 15.20
N PRO A 108 7.90 21.73 16.31
CA PRO A 108 8.71 21.31 17.47
C PRO A 108 7.97 20.35 18.41
N THR A 109 6.65 20.20 18.29
CA THR A 109 5.82 19.53 19.29
C THR A 109 4.85 18.54 18.67
N THR A 110 4.50 17.54 19.47
CA THR A 110 3.45 16.56 19.20
C THR A 110 2.38 16.64 20.28
N SER A 111 1.17 16.19 19.94
CA SER A 111 0.08 16.03 20.90
C SER A 111 -0.67 14.72 20.68
N GLY A 112 -1.73 14.47 21.46
CA GLY A 112 -2.57 13.26 21.25
C GLY A 112 -1.86 11.94 21.60
N ILE A 113 -0.88 11.94 22.52
CA ILE A 113 -0.18 10.74 22.98
C ILE A 113 -0.47 10.52 24.45
N ASP A 114 -0.95 9.31 24.80
CA ASP A 114 -1.09 8.89 26.21
C ASP A 114 0.18 8.14 26.67
N TYR A 115 0.76 8.62 27.76
CA TYR A 115 1.94 8.04 28.38
C TYR A 115 1.62 7.25 29.67
N GLY A 116 0.33 7.17 30.03
CA GLY A 116 -0.13 6.49 31.22
C GLY A 116 0.20 5.00 31.23
N GLY A 117 0.63 4.48 32.38
CA GLY A 117 0.98 3.07 32.53
C GLY A 117 2.22 2.63 31.72
N GLY A 118 3.06 3.57 31.28
CA GLY A 118 4.28 3.29 30.51
C GLY A 118 4.04 3.16 29.01
N LYS A 119 2.82 3.38 28.51
CA LYS A 119 2.53 3.45 27.06
C LYS A 119 3.32 4.58 26.40
N ASN A 120 3.77 4.34 25.19
CA ASN A 120 4.42 5.36 24.35
C ASN A 120 5.58 6.13 25.05
N ALA A 121 6.19 5.55 26.10
CA ALA A 121 7.16 6.27 26.95
C ALA A 121 8.34 6.83 26.14
N GLU A 122 8.78 6.14 25.10
CA GLU A 122 9.89 6.55 24.24
C GLU A 122 9.55 7.78 23.38
N LEU A 123 8.26 8.07 23.21
CA LEU A 123 7.77 9.21 22.41
C LEU A 123 7.68 10.49 23.21
N GLN A 124 7.78 10.42 24.54
CA GLN A 124 7.62 11.58 25.41
C GLN A 124 8.70 12.65 25.16
N GLY A 125 8.27 13.89 24.93
CA GLY A 125 9.16 15.03 24.67
C GLY A 125 9.88 14.99 23.31
N LYS A 126 9.41 14.14 22.39
CA LYS A 126 9.97 14.05 21.03
C LYS A 126 9.28 15.00 20.09
N THR A 127 10.03 15.51 19.11
CA THR A 127 9.46 16.22 17.95
C THR A 127 8.72 15.23 17.04
N PRO A 128 7.81 15.69 16.17
CA PRO A 128 7.10 14.81 15.22
C PRO A 128 8.03 13.92 14.40
N GLN A 129 9.12 14.49 13.90
CA GLN A 129 10.11 13.75 13.10
C GLN A 129 10.84 12.68 13.94
N GLN A 130 11.11 12.93 15.24
CA GLN A 130 11.68 11.94 16.14
C GLN A 130 10.67 10.83 16.50
N VAL A 131 9.39 11.17 16.64
CA VAL A 131 8.31 10.17 16.80
C VAL A 131 8.23 9.28 15.56
N MET A 132 8.28 9.86 14.37
CA MET A 132 8.31 9.13 13.11
C MET A 132 9.51 8.18 13.05
N ASP A 133 10.71 8.60 13.45
CA ASP A 133 11.90 7.74 13.50
C ASP A 133 11.68 6.50 14.37
N ILE A 134 11.12 6.69 15.56
CA ILE A 134 10.90 5.62 16.54
C ILE A 134 9.87 4.61 16.01
N ILE A 135 8.78 5.11 15.43
CA ILE A 135 7.71 4.27 14.86
C ILE A 135 8.22 3.48 13.65
N ILE A 136 8.97 4.13 12.76
CA ILE A 136 9.58 3.47 11.58
C ILE A 136 10.56 2.37 12.02
N ALA A 137 11.40 2.65 13.02
CA ALA A 137 12.35 1.66 13.53
C ALA A 137 11.63 0.44 14.14
N GLU A 138 10.55 0.69 14.90
CA GLU A 138 9.74 -0.39 15.47
C GLU A 138 9.01 -1.20 14.37
N ALA A 139 8.42 -0.51 13.38
CA ALA A 139 7.79 -1.16 12.23
C ALA A 139 8.78 -2.12 11.54
N GLY A 140 10.02 -1.68 11.35
CA GLY A 140 11.09 -2.53 10.78
C GLY A 140 11.41 -3.74 11.64
N ARG A 141 11.47 -3.59 12.99
CA ARG A 141 11.66 -4.73 13.90
C ARG A 141 10.52 -5.75 13.82
N GLN A 142 9.31 -5.29 13.52
CA GLN A 142 8.14 -6.14 13.34
C GLN A 142 7.96 -6.66 11.90
N GLY A 143 8.89 -6.32 10.99
CA GLY A 143 8.85 -6.76 9.59
C GLY A 143 7.77 -6.08 8.76
N LEU A 144 7.50 -4.80 9.06
CA LEU A 144 6.61 -3.93 8.28
C LEU A 144 7.42 -2.97 7.44
N MET A 145 7.04 -2.83 6.17
CA MET A 145 7.59 -1.85 5.24
C MET A 145 6.81 -0.54 5.34
N ILE A 146 7.50 0.58 5.08
CA ILE A 146 6.93 1.92 5.17
C ILE A 146 7.03 2.62 3.81
N ILE A 147 5.92 3.19 3.38
CA ILE A 147 5.85 4.20 2.32
C ILE A 147 5.57 5.53 3.01
N LEU A 148 6.42 6.52 2.81
CA LEU A 148 6.15 7.88 3.26
C LEU A 148 5.28 8.58 2.23
N ASP A 149 4.19 9.20 2.67
CA ASP A 149 3.24 9.90 1.82
C ASP A 149 3.16 11.38 2.19
N ASN A 150 3.55 12.26 1.27
CA ASN A 150 3.29 13.68 1.45
C ASN A 150 1.80 13.98 1.17
N HIS A 151 1.01 13.92 2.24
CA HIS A 151 -0.44 14.02 2.17
C HIS A 151 -0.92 15.46 1.93
N SER A 152 -0.27 16.42 2.60
CA SER A 152 -0.60 17.83 2.52
C SER A 152 0.62 18.72 2.74
N THR A 153 0.50 20.01 2.43
CA THR A 153 1.49 21.01 2.80
C THR A 153 1.29 21.49 4.24
N THR A 154 0.05 21.79 4.61
CA THR A 154 -0.37 22.24 5.95
C THR A 154 -0.97 21.09 6.77
N ASP A 155 -1.14 21.30 8.06
CA ASP A 155 -1.62 20.32 9.05
C ASP A 155 -3.13 20.42 9.34
N ASP A 156 -3.86 21.18 8.53
CA ASP A 156 -5.31 21.38 8.65
C ASP A 156 -6.16 20.23 8.09
N SER A 157 -5.54 19.13 7.71
CA SER A 157 -6.17 17.94 7.11
C SER A 157 -6.82 18.21 5.75
N PHE A 158 -6.53 19.33 5.11
CA PHE A 158 -7.02 19.63 3.77
C PHE A 158 -6.01 19.21 2.70
N MET A 159 -6.47 18.42 1.74
CA MET A 159 -5.66 17.99 0.59
C MET A 159 -5.66 19.09 -0.47
N HIS A 160 -4.56 19.83 -0.56
CA HIS A 160 -4.41 20.88 -1.56
C HIS A 160 -4.27 20.27 -2.97
N PRO A 161 -4.85 20.89 -4.02
CA PRO A 161 -4.75 20.39 -5.40
C PRO A 161 -3.32 20.17 -5.89
N LEU A 162 -2.43 21.09 -5.55
CA LEU A 162 -1.03 21.09 -5.97
C LEU A 162 -0.10 20.71 -4.80
N TRP A 163 1.14 20.44 -5.11
CA TRP A 163 2.24 20.15 -4.15
C TRP A 163 2.89 21.42 -3.58
N TYR A 164 2.34 22.59 -3.89
CA TYR A 164 2.80 23.90 -3.46
C TYR A 164 1.65 24.92 -3.38
N GLY A 165 1.93 26.08 -2.75
CA GLY A 165 1.05 27.26 -2.74
C GLY A 165 0.31 27.48 -1.43
N LEU A 166 -0.21 26.44 -0.79
CA LEU A 166 -0.88 26.56 0.49
C LEU A 166 0.12 26.68 1.64
N GLY A 167 -0.18 27.49 2.66
CA GLY A 167 0.73 27.72 3.79
C GLY A 167 2.02 28.47 3.45
N GLY A 168 2.13 29.00 2.23
CA GLY A 168 3.35 29.66 1.75
C GLY A 168 4.43 28.71 1.22
N TYR A 169 4.19 27.42 1.24
CA TYR A 169 5.13 26.41 0.73
C TYR A 169 5.27 26.51 -0.79
N THR A 170 6.51 26.63 -1.25
CA THR A 170 6.87 26.62 -2.68
C THR A 170 7.16 25.19 -3.15
N GLU A 171 7.23 24.98 -4.47
CA GLU A 171 7.73 23.70 -5.00
C GLU A 171 9.16 23.40 -4.54
N ALA A 172 10.00 24.41 -4.38
CA ALA A 172 11.37 24.24 -3.88
C ALA A 172 11.38 23.69 -2.43
N ASP A 173 10.46 24.17 -1.59
CA ASP A 173 10.31 23.67 -0.21
C ASP A 173 9.87 22.20 -0.20
N TRP A 174 8.91 21.83 -1.05
CA TRP A 174 8.46 20.45 -1.22
C TRP A 174 9.60 19.53 -1.68
N VAL A 175 10.39 19.94 -2.69
CA VAL A 175 11.56 19.18 -3.15
C VAL A 175 12.63 19.07 -2.06
N ALA A 176 12.86 20.15 -1.30
CA ALA A 176 13.81 20.16 -0.19
C ALA A 176 13.38 19.23 0.96
N ALA A 177 12.08 19.21 1.28
CA ALA A 177 11.51 18.32 2.28
C ALA A 177 11.74 16.85 1.90
N TRP A 178 11.45 16.47 0.65
CA TRP A 178 11.72 15.13 0.15
C TRP A 178 13.21 14.77 0.17
N SER A 179 14.09 15.69 -0.23
CA SER A 179 15.54 15.46 -0.16
C SER A 179 16.02 15.26 1.28
N LYS A 180 15.45 16.01 2.25
CA LYS A 180 15.72 15.86 3.69
C LYS A 180 15.28 14.50 4.22
N LEU A 181 14.05 14.08 3.94
CA LEU A 181 13.51 12.78 4.36
C LEU A 181 14.29 11.62 3.72
N ALA A 182 14.58 11.70 2.42
CA ALA A 182 15.38 10.70 1.73
C ALA A 182 16.78 10.55 2.32
N THR A 183 17.43 11.69 2.69
CA THR A 183 18.73 11.67 3.38
C THR A 183 18.62 11.02 4.75
N ARG A 184 17.55 11.34 5.51
CA ARG A 184 17.33 10.81 6.86
C ARG A 184 17.17 9.30 6.88
N TYR A 185 16.40 8.77 5.94
CA TYR A 185 16.02 7.35 5.92
C TYR A 185 16.73 6.52 4.84
N ALA A 186 17.74 7.07 4.14
CA ALA A 186 18.48 6.36 3.08
C ALA A 186 19.02 4.99 3.51
N ASN A 187 19.40 4.86 4.78
CA ASN A 187 19.95 3.64 5.37
C ASN A 187 18.95 2.91 6.28
N THR A 188 17.66 3.21 6.17
CA THR A 188 16.57 2.56 6.92
C THR A 188 15.85 1.59 5.99
N PRO A 189 16.21 0.30 6.00
CA PRO A 189 15.83 -0.63 4.92
C PRO A 189 14.32 -0.79 4.73
N ASN A 190 13.55 -0.70 5.80
CA ASN A 190 12.10 -0.85 5.76
C ASN A 190 11.35 0.40 5.26
N VAL A 191 12.01 1.55 5.07
CA VAL A 191 11.44 2.64 4.28
C VAL A 191 11.70 2.34 2.82
N ILE A 192 10.65 1.90 2.12
CA ILE A 192 10.76 1.33 0.78
C ILE A 192 10.46 2.33 -0.34
N GLY A 193 9.84 3.47 -0.03
CA GLY A 193 9.48 4.42 -1.07
C GLY A 193 8.84 5.72 -0.57
N ALA A 194 8.70 6.63 -1.52
CA ALA A 194 8.08 7.95 -1.37
C ALA A 194 6.85 8.04 -2.28
N ASP A 195 5.69 8.25 -1.70
CA ASP A 195 4.48 8.69 -2.38
C ASP A 195 4.51 10.22 -2.40
N LEU A 196 4.85 10.75 -3.59
CA LEU A 196 5.37 12.10 -3.70
C LEU A 196 4.37 13.19 -3.34
N LYS A 197 3.09 12.99 -3.64
CA LYS A 197 2.00 13.90 -3.32
C LYS A 197 0.66 13.17 -3.37
N ASN A 198 -0.04 13.19 -2.24
CA ASN A 198 -1.40 12.66 -2.15
C ASN A 198 -2.36 13.46 -3.02
N GLU A 199 -3.05 12.77 -3.90
CA GLU A 199 -4.23 13.25 -4.63
C GLU A 199 -4.08 14.58 -5.36
N PRO A 200 -3.21 14.68 -6.37
CA PRO A 200 -3.23 15.82 -7.28
C PRO A 200 -4.59 15.93 -7.99
N HIS A 201 -5.22 17.12 -7.90
CA HIS A 201 -6.57 17.35 -8.43
C HIS A 201 -6.78 18.78 -8.90
N GLY A 202 -8.01 19.17 -9.23
CA GLY A 202 -8.36 20.53 -9.60
C GLY A 202 -7.48 21.08 -10.73
N GLU A 203 -6.57 21.99 -10.40
CA GLU A 203 -5.68 22.64 -11.36
C GLU A 203 -4.51 21.74 -11.84
N ALA A 204 -4.25 20.62 -11.18
CA ALA A 204 -3.15 19.73 -11.55
C ALA A 204 -3.36 19.18 -12.97
N THR A 205 -2.31 19.24 -13.78
CA THR A 205 -2.31 18.75 -15.16
C THR A 205 -1.26 17.67 -15.36
N TRP A 206 -1.34 16.94 -16.49
CA TRP A 206 -0.37 15.91 -16.83
C TRP A 206 0.16 16.11 -18.24
N GLY A 207 1.47 16.35 -18.37
CA GLY A 207 2.14 16.44 -19.67
C GLY A 207 1.94 17.75 -20.44
N THR A 208 1.43 18.81 -19.79
CA THR A 208 1.17 20.11 -20.40
C THR A 208 2.40 21.03 -20.47
N GLY A 209 3.38 20.78 -19.60
CA GLY A 209 4.61 21.59 -19.50
C GLY A 209 4.48 22.85 -18.66
N GLY A 210 3.31 23.15 -18.11
CA GLY A 210 3.05 24.31 -17.23
C GLY A 210 3.60 24.15 -15.81
N ALA A 211 3.40 25.16 -14.97
CA ALA A 211 3.81 25.14 -13.56
C ALA A 211 3.03 24.09 -12.73
N ASN A 212 1.79 23.81 -13.14
CA ASN A 212 0.90 22.83 -12.54
C ASN A 212 0.98 21.44 -13.21
N ASP A 213 2.01 21.16 -14.01
CA ASP A 213 2.24 19.85 -14.62
C ASP A 213 2.81 18.87 -13.59
N TRP A 214 1.92 18.07 -13.00
CA TRP A 214 2.25 17.08 -11.98
C TRP A 214 3.29 16.07 -12.47
N ARG A 215 3.18 15.59 -13.71
CA ARG A 215 4.18 14.68 -14.27
C ARG A 215 5.60 15.22 -14.14
N ARG A 216 5.82 16.53 -14.51
CA ARG A 216 7.13 17.17 -14.41
C ARG A 216 7.58 17.38 -12.97
N ALA A 217 6.65 17.74 -12.09
CA ALA A 217 6.96 17.88 -10.67
C ALA A 217 7.35 16.55 -10.06
N ALA A 218 6.62 15.47 -10.36
CA ALA A 218 6.94 14.13 -9.90
C ALA A 218 8.33 13.66 -10.35
N GLU A 219 8.76 14.03 -11.56
CA GLU A 219 10.14 13.78 -12.01
C GLU A 219 11.16 14.56 -11.18
N ARG A 220 10.90 15.84 -10.88
CA ARG A 220 11.81 16.66 -10.04
C ARG A 220 11.89 16.14 -8.61
N GLY A 221 10.74 15.90 -7.97
CA GLY A 221 10.67 15.36 -6.61
C GLY A 221 11.28 13.95 -6.52
N GLY A 222 10.90 13.06 -7.43
CA GLY A 222 11.42 11.70 -7.48
C GLY A 222 12.94 11.66 -7.69
N ASN A 223 13.49 12.49 -8.56
CA ASN A 223 14.94 12.59 -8.77
C ASN A 223 15.67 13.18 -7.55
N ALA A 224 15.06 14.11 -6.82
CA ALA A 224 15.61 14.62 -5.57
C ALA A 224 15.67 13.54 -4.48
N VAL A 225 14.63 12.69 -4.39
CA VAL A 225 14.63 11.51 -3.51
C VAL A 225 15.72 10.53 -3.92
N LEU A 226 15.77 10.14 -5.19
CA LEU A 226 16.71 9.12 -5.69
C LEU A 226 18.17 9.56 -5.62
N ALA A 227 18.45 10.86 -5.65
CA ALA A 227 19.79 11.39 -5.42
C ALA A 227 20.32 11.09 -3.99
N LYS A 228 19.44 10.82 -3.03
CA LYS A 228 19.77 10.52 -1.63
C LYS A 228 19.50 9.07 -1.27
N ALA A 229 18.39 8.51 -1.74
CA ALA A 229 17.93 7.15 -1.48
C ALA A 229 17.67 6.41 -2.81
N PRO A 230 18.70 6.00 -3.54
CA PRO A 230 18.58 5.43 -4.90
C PRO A 230 17.83 4.08 -4.93
N ASN A 231 17.61 3.48 -3.78
CA ASN A 231 16.92 2.21 -3.64
C ASN A 231 15.41 2.35 -3.34
N TRP A 232 14.90 3.56 -3.16
CA TRP A 232 13.48 3.75 -2.90
C TRP A 232 12.66 3.63 -4.18
N LEU A 233 11.44 3.13 -4.01
CA LEU A 233 10.39 3.24 -5.02
C LEU A 233 9.84 4.68 -5.02
N ILE A 234 9.55 5.19 -6.20
CA ILE A 234 8.90 6.48 -6.38
C ILE A 234 7.46 6.19 -6.81
N ILE A 235 6.56 6.47 -5.89
CA ILE A 235 5.12 6.28 -6.07
C ILE A 235 4.56 7.59 -6.63
N VAL A 236 3.85 7.50 -7.75
CA VAL A 236 3.31 8.65 -8.46
C VAL A 236 1.83 8.41 -8.74
N GLU A 237 1.01 9.22 -8.12
CA GLU A 237 -0.42 9.24 -8.36
C GLU A 237 -0.76 9.91 -9.71
N GLY A 238 -2.01 9.78 -10.14
CA GLY A 238 -2.54 10.49 -11.30
C GLY A 238 -3.01 11.90 -10.94
N ILE A 239 -3.97 12.39 -11.71
CA ILE A 239 -4.69 13.65 -11.46
C ILE A 239 -6.21 13.38 -11.43
N GLU A 240 -7.04 14.38 -11.12
CA GLU A 240 -8.50 14.26 -11.22
C GLU A 240 -9.00 14.48 -12.64
N GLY A 241 -8.51 15.53 -13.26
CA GLY A 241 -9.06 16.10 -14.48
C GLY A 241 -8.70 15.35 -15.75
N PRO A 242 -9.18 15.87 -16.87
CA PRO A 242 -8.88 15.30 -18.18
C PRO A 242 -7.39 15.44 -18.53
N VAL A 243 -6.88 14.46 -19.27
CA VAL A 243 -5.50 14.45 -19.73
C VAL A 243 -5.44 14.92 -21.18
N ALA A 244 -4.63 15.93 -21.46
CA ALA A 244 -4.46 16.46 -22.80
C ALA A 244 -3.90 15.42 -23.77
N GLY A 245 -4.53 15.29 -24.94
CA GLY A 245 -4.04 14.47 -26.05
C GLY A 245 -4.27 12.96 -25.96
N GLY A 246 -5.08 12.50 -25.02
CA GLY A 246 -5.35 11.06 -24.88
C GLY A 246 -6.54 10.74 -24.00
N GLN A 247 -7.33 11.75 -23.74
CA GLN A 247 -8.47 11.66 -22.84
C GLN A 247 -9.54 10.68 -23.33
N GLN A 248 -9.87 9.72 -22.50
CA GLN A 248 -11.00 8.82 -22.66
C GLN A 248 -12.02 9.00 -21.53
N LEU A 249 -11.60 9.54 -20.38
CA LEU A 249 -12.44 9.84 -19.22
C LEU A 249 -12.51 11.36 -19.01
N ASP A 250 -13.69 11.86 -18.72
CA ASP A 250 -13.93 13.26 -18.41
C ASP A 250 -13.36 13.67 -17.04
N ARG A 251 -13.36 12.74 -16.10
CA ARG A 251 -12.77 12.87 -14.77
C ARG A 251 -12.54 11.51 -14.13
N HIS A 252 -11.73 11.53 -13.09
CA HIS A 252 -11.50 10.39 -12.20
C HIS A 252 -11.62 10.84 -10.73
N TRP A 253 -11.31 9.96 -9.78
CA TRP A 253 -11.05 10.36 -8.40
C TRP A 253 -9.79 11.23 -8.36
N TRP A 254 -9.64 12.03 -7.32
CA TRP A 254 -8.40 12.75 -7.05
C TRP A 254 -7.23 11.75 -7.03
N GLY A 255 -6.14 12.07 -7.68
CA GLY A 255 -5.02 11.15 -7.85
C GLY A 255 -5.26 9.91 -8.73
N GLY A 256 -6.49 9.72 -9.25
CA GLY A 256 -6.88 8.47 -9.92
C GLY A 256 -6.59 8.39 -11.42
N ASN A 257 -6.54 9.51 -12.13
CA ASN A 257 -6.41 9.53 -13.59
C ASN A 257 -4.95 9.43 -14.03
N LEU A 258 -4.56 8.26 -14.50
CA LEU A 258 -3.24 7.95 -15.05
C LEU A 258 -3.23 7.76 -16.57
N GLU A 259 -4.30 8.17 -17.29
CA GLU A 259 -4.33 8.07 -18.76
C GLU A 259 -3.14 8.74 -19.43
N GLY A 260 -2.60 9.79 -18.81
CA GLY A 260 -1.46 10.56 -19.32
C GLY A 260 -0.16 9.77 -19.44
N VAL A 261 -0.03 8.65 -18.75
CA VAL A 261 1.16 7.79 -18.80
C VAL A 261 1.41 7.23 -20.19
N ARG A 262 0.35 7.00 -20.99
CA ARG A 262 0.47 6.50 -22.39
C ARG A 262 1.43 7.33 -23.23
N ASN A 263 1.28 8.66 -23.15
CA ASN A 263 2.02 9.60 -23.99
C ASN A 263 3.16 10.26 -23.23
N ASN A 264 3.02 10.42 -21.94
CA ASN A 264 3.93 11.15 -21.07
C ASN A 264 4.27 10.33 -19.80
N PRO A 265 4.99 9.21 -19.92
CA PRO A 265 5.39 8.42 -18.77
C PRO A 265 6.38 9.20 -17.88
N ILE A 266 6.44 8.86 -16.60
CA ILE A 266 7.45 9.36 -15.66
C ILE A 266 8.82 8.83 -16.05
N ARG A 267 9.81 9.71 -16.08
CA ARG A 267 11.22 9.40 -16.38
C ARG A 267 12.10 9.81 -15.22
N LEU A 268 12.71 8.84 -14.58
CA LEU A 268 13.60 9.06 -13.44
C LEU A 268 15.06 8.81 -13.80
N SER A 269 15.96 9.45 -13.06
CA SER A 269 17.42 9.29 -13.22
C SER A 269 17.91 7.90 -12.84
N VAL A 270 17.19 7.19 -11.94
CA VAL A 270 17.47 5.80 -11.58
C VAL A 270 16.37 4.93 -12.17
N PRO A 271 16.69 3.96 -13.04
CA PRO A 271 15.69 3.09 -13.65
C PRO A 271 15.06 2.14 -12.63
N ASN A 272 13.90 1.57 -12.99
CA ASN A 272 13.22 0.54 -12.22
C ASN A 272 12.79 1.01 -10.82
N ARG A 273 12.27 2.24 -10.72
CA ARG A 273 11.83 2.84 -9.45
C ARG A 273 10.40 3.36 -9.46
N VAL A 274 9.77 3.53 -10.62
CA VAL A 274 8.41 4.09 -10.74
C VAL A 274 7.37 3.05 -10.39
N VAL A 275 6.43 3.41 -9.52
CA VAL A 275 5.17 2.72 -9.25
C VAL A 275 4.05 3.74 -9.44
N TYR A 276 3.05 3.44 -10.25
CA TYR A 276 1.89 4.32 -10.39
C TYR A 276 0.82 3.97 -9.36
N SER A 277 0.21 5.01 -8.77
CA SER A 277 -0.69 4.84 -7.62
C SER A 277 -2.02 5.55 -7.85
N PRO A 278 -3.03 4.89 -8.45
CA PRO A 278 -4.36 5.47 -8.49
C PRO A 278 -5.07 5.32 -7.14
N HIS A 279 -5.94 6.29 -6.82
CA HIS A 279 -6.93 6.19 -5.75
C HIS A 279 -8.30 5.88 -6.35
N GLU A 280 -9.10 5.08 -5.64
CA GLU A 280 -10.42 4.67 -6.10
C GLU A 280 -11.40 4.55 -4.93
N TYR A 281 -12.55 5.22 -5.04
CA TYR A 281 -13.52 5.26 -3.97
C TYR A 281 -14.95 4.95 -4.44
N GLY A 282 -15.81 4.68 -3.47
CA GLY A 282 -17.22 4.39 -3.68
C GLY A 282 -18.14 5.57 -3.38
N PRO A 283 -19.46 5.38 -3.49
CA PRO A 283 -20.45 6.44 -3.28
C PRO A 283 -20.49 6.97 -1.85
N GLY A 284 -19.90 6.27 -0.89
CA GLY A 284 -19.76 6.75 0.50
C GLY A 284 -18.82 7.95 0.63
N VAL A 285 -17.84 8.09 -0.27
CA VAL A 285 -16.94 9.25 -0.34
C VAL A 285 -17.57 10.35 -1.20
N PHE A 286 -18.01 10.01 -2.41
CA PHE A 286 -18.70 10.94 -3.28
C PHE A 286 -19.63 10.20 -4.26
N ALA A 287 -20.89 10.68 -4.37
CA ALA A 287 -21.90 10.07 -5.23
C ALA A 287 -21.68 10.42 -6.70
N GLN A 288 -20.77 9.71 -7.37
CA GLN A 288 -20.53 9.84 -8.79
C GLN A 288 -21.73 9.30 -9.60
N PRO A 289 -22.02 9.85 -10.80
CA PRO A 289 -23.21 9.48 -11.58
C PRO A 289 -23.31 7.99 -11.90
N TRP A 290 -22.19 7.30 -12.13
CA TRP A 290 -22.17 5.89 -12.48
C TRP A 290 -22.61 4.94 -11.36
N PHE A 291 -22.63 5.39 -10.10
CA PHE A 291 -23.10 4.56 -8.98
C PHE A 291 -24.63 4.34 -8.98
N SER A 292 -25.37 5.18 -9.68
CA SER A 292 -26.82 5.03 -9.87
C SER A 292 -27.20 4.32 -11.19
N ASP A 293 -26.22 4.03 -12.05
CA ASP A 293 -26.45 3.37 -13.33
C ASP A 293 -26.66 1.86 -13.13
N PRO A 294 -27.65 1.25 -13.80
CA PRO A 294 -27.87 -0.21 -13.74
C PRO A 294 -26.69 -1.01 -14.28
N ASN A 295 -25.85 -0.42 -15.15
CA ASN A 295 -24.65 -1.03 -15.69
C ASN A 295 -23.37 -0.66 -14.91
N MET A 296 -23.49 -0.20 -13.68
CA MET A 296 -22.36 0.27 -12.83
C MET A 296 -21.14 -0.65 -12.93
N ALA A 297 -21.33 -1.96 -12.88
CA ALA A 297 -20.23 -2.91 -12.90
C ALA A 297 -19.39 -2.85 -14.19
N ALA A 298 -20.04 -2.74 -15.34
CA ALA A 298 -19.36 -2.61 -16.63
C ALA A 298 -18.69 -1.25 -16.79
N ILE A 299 -19.36 -0.19 -16.32
CA ILE A 299 -18.82 1.18 -16.36
C ILE A 299 -17.55 1.27 -15.50
N LEU A 300 -17.55 0.73 -14.30
CA LEU A 300 -16.39 0.73 -13.41
C LEU A 300 -15.21 -0.04 -14.01
N ALA A 301 -15.45 -1.23 -14.56
CA ALA A 301 -14.40 -2.01 -15.20
C ALA A 301 -13.76 -1.27 -16.39
N ASP A 302 -14.58 -0.61 -17.23
CA ASP A 302 -14.10 0.21 -18.34
C ASP A 302 -13.30 1.44 -17.85
N ARG A 303 -13.78 2.12 -16.80
CA ARG A 303 -13.09 3.26 -16.20
C ARG A 303 -11.73 2.87 -15.62
N TRP A 304 -11.66 1.77 -14.85
CA TRP A 304 -10.39 1.29 -14.30
C TRP A 304 -9.40 0.91 -15.40
N GLN A 305 -9.88 0.22 -16.44
CA GLN A 305 -9.04 -0.15 -17.57
C GLN A 305 -8.46 1.08 -18.30
N LYS A 306 -9.30 2.09 -18.56
CA LYS A 306 -8.91 3.34 -19.22
C LYS A 306 -8.01 4.20 -18.34
N GLY A 307 -8.39 4.38 -17.08
CA GLY A 307 -7.72 5.27 -16.13
C GLY A 307 -6.32 4.79 -15.75
N PHE A 308 -6.15 3.50 -15.48
CA PHE A 308 -4.88 2.97 -14.96
C PHE A 308 -4.59 1.50 -15.29
N GLY A 309 -5.58 0.64 -15.47
CA GLY A 309 -5.38 -0.81 -15.64
C GLY A 309 -4.48 -1.19 -16.79
N TYR A 310 -4.56 -0.44 -17.89
CA TYR A 310 -3.72 -0.63 -19.05
C TYR A 310 -2.21 -0.56 -18.76
N ILE A 311 -1.81 0.17 -17.71
CA ILE A 311 -0.39 0.31 -17.32
C ILE A 311 0.20 -1.04 -16.94
N LYS A 312 -0.55 -1.83 -16.16
CA LYS A 312 -0.15 -3.18 -15.79
C LYS A 312 -0.26 -4.15 -16.98
N GLU A 313 -1.38 -4.11 -17.68
CA GLU A 313 -1.65 -5.00 -18.83
C GLU A 313 -0.59 -4.86 -19.92
N GLN A 314 -0.16 -3.63 -20.21
CA GLN A 314 0.88 -3.35 -21.21
C GLN A 314 2.31 -3.46 -20.66
N ASN A 315 2.46 -3.97 -19.44
CA ASN A 315 3.76 -4.16 -18.78
C ASN A 315 4.61 -2.87 -18.68
N ILE A 316 3.97 -1.72 -18.47
CA ILE A 316 4.64 -0.41 -18.40
C ILE A 316 5.32 -0.23 -17.03
N ALA A 317 4.57 -0.42 -15.94
CA ALA A 317 5.04 -0.30 -14.58
C ALA A 317 4.10 -1.01 -13.60
N PRO A 318 4.52 -1.28 -12.34
CA PRO A 318 3.61 -1.76 -11.31
C PRO A 318 2.57 -0.70 -10.93
N ILE A 319 1.43 -1.19 -10.45
CA ILE A 319 0.38 -0.38 -9.83
C ILE A 319 0.32 -0.70 -8.33
N LEU A 320 0.17 0.35 -7.53
CA LEU A 320 -0.23 0.32 -6.13
C LEU A 320 -1.53 1.10 -5.99
N ILE A 321 -2.63 0.46 -5.62
CA ILE A 321 -3.81 1.22 -5.19
C ILE A 321 -3.48 1.86 -3.85
N GLY A 322 -3.13 3.16 -3.87
CA GLY A 322 -2.65 3.88 -2.67
C GLY A 322 -3.74 4.07 -1.64
N GLU A 323 -4.96 4.32 -2.12
CA GLU A 323 -6.14 4.43 -1.27
C GLU A 323 -7.36 3.81 -1.93
N PHE A 324 -8.12 3.08 -1.13
CA PHE A 324 -9.49 2.62 -1.38
C PHE A 324 -10.09 2.22 -0.04
N GLY A 325 -11.38 2.43 0.14
CA GLY A 325 -12.04 2.09 1.40
C GLY A 325 -13.55 2.30 1.34
N ALA A 326 -14.27 1.71 2.30
CA ALA A 326 -15.72 1.81 2.41
C ALA A 326 -16.17 1.64 3.85
N LYS A 327 -17.26 2.31 4.24
CA LYS A 327 -17.95 2.02 5.50
C LYS A 327 -18.65 0.66 5.45
N ASN A 328 -19.34 0.40 4.34
CA ASN A 328 -20.15 -0.79 4.16
C ASN A 328 -19.52 -1.71 3.11
N VAL A 329 -19.25 -2.93 3.49
CA VAL A 329 -18.70 -3.96 2.61
C VAL A 329 -19.73 -5.05 2.24
N GLY A 330 -20.95 -4.97 2.79
CA GLY A 330 -22.06 -5.89 2.46
C GLY A 330 -22.64 -5.58 1.08
N THR A 331 -22.94 -6.62 0.30
CA THR A 331 -23.41 -6.48 -1.11
C THR A 331 -24.84 -5.98 -1.26
N ASP A 332 -25.55 -5.78 -0.18
CA ASP A 332 -26.89 -5.18 -0.11
C ASP A 332 -26.88 -3.66 -0.40
N THR A 333 -25.75 -2.99 -0.23
CA THR A 333 -25.56 -1.57 -0.53
C THR A 333 -24.82 -1.36 -1.86
N VAL A 334 -24.98 -0.16 -2.45
CA VAL A 334 -24.22 0.23 -3.66
C VAL A 334 -22.74 0.30 -3.35
N GLU A 335 -22.36 0.88 -2.22
CA GLU A 335 -20.99 0.98 -1.74
C GLU A 335 -20.37 -0.41 -1.57
N GLY A 336 -21.09 -1.32 -0.92
CA GLY A 336 -20.63 -2.68 -0.73
C GLY A 336 -20.49 -3.48 -2.02
N ARG A 337 -21.37 -3.28 -3.00
CA ARG A 337 -21.20 -3.89 -4.34
C ARG A 337 -19.96 -3.33 -5.06
N TRP A 338 -19.75 -2.01 -4.98
CA TRP A 338 -18.55 -1.38 -5.55
C TRP A 338 -17.27 -1.96 -4.94
N ILE A 339 -17.14 -1.95 -3.59
CA ILE A 339 -15.89 -2.39 -2.95
C ILE A 339 -15.61 -3.88 -3.21
N ASN A 340 -16.63 -4.74 -3.27
CA ASN A 340 -16.45 -6.16 -3.61
C ASN A 340 -16.01 -6.35 -5.06
N GLN A 341 -16.54 -5.57 -6.00
CA GLN A 341 -16.10 -5.61 -7.39
C GLN A 341 -14.66 -5.12 -7.53
N PHE A 342 -14.31 -4.02 -6.84
CA PHE A 342 -12.95 -3.49 -6.87
C PHE A 342 -11.94 -4.43 -6.21
N ALA A 343 -12.31 -5.05 -5.08
CA ALA A 343 -11.50 -6.09 -4.47
C ALA A 343 -11.26 -7.27 -5.43
N THR A 344 -12.28 -7.72 -6.14
CA THR A 344 -12.14 -8.77 -7.15
C THR A 344 -11.19 -8.34 -8.28
N TYR A 345 -11.26 -7.08 -8.72
CA TYR A 345 -10.34 -6.53 -9.71
C TYR A 345 -8.88 -6.53 -9.21
N ILE A 346 -8.63 -6.04 -7.99
CA ILE A 346 -7.30 -6.05 -7.37
C ILE A 346 -6.74 -7.48 -7.27
N GLU A 347 -7.56 -8.42 -6.82
CA GLU A 347 -7.21 -9.84 -6.68
C GLU A 347 -6.83 -10.46 -8.03
N GLN A 348 -7.67 -10.32 -9.03
CA GLN A 348 -7.46 -10.88 -10.38
C GLN A 348 -6.23 -10.29 -11.07
N GLN A 349 -6.00 -9.01 -10.91
CA GLN A 349 -4.85 -8.32 -11.48
C GLN A 349 -3.57 -8.51 -10.66
N GLY A 350 -3.65 -8.99 -9.44
CA GLY A 350 -2.51 -9.11 -8.53
C GLY A 350 -1.83 -7.77 -8.26
N ILE A 351 -2.61 -6.74 -8.03
CA ILE A 351 -2.15 -5.38 -7.79
C ILE A 351 -1.79 -5.20 -6.31
N SER A 352 -0.72 -4.44 -6.02
CA SER A 352 -0.39 -3.96 -4.67
C SER A 352 -1.42 -2.94 -4.18
N TRP A 353 -1.63 -2.86 -2.86
CA TRP A 353 -2.67 -1.99 -2.32
C TRP A 353 -2.39 -1.57 -0.87
N THR A 354 -2.92 -0.40 -0.47
CA THR A 354 -3.00 0.09 0.91
C THR A 354 -4.41 0.62 1.19
N TYR A 355 -5.12 -0.03 2.13
CA TYR A 355 -6.51 0.29 2.47
C TYR A 355 -6.62 1.59 3.27
N TRP A 356 -7.55 2.46 2.93
CA TRP A 356 -7.88 3.65 3.69
C TRP A 356 -9.06 3.36 4.61
N SER A 357 -8.83 3.20 5.94
CA SER A 357 -7.57 3.30 6.66
C SER A 357 -7.51 2.30 7.81
N TRP A 358 -6.38 2.21 8.50
CA TRP A 358 -6.29 1.49 9.77
C TRP A 358 -7.14 2.14 10.85
N ASN A 359 -7.06 3.46 10.93
CA ASN A 359 -7.78 4.33 11.86
C ASN A 359 -9.30 4.22 11.72
N PRO A 360 -10.08 4.18 12.83
CA PRO A 360 -11.55 4.17 12.75
C PRO A 360 -12.16 5.52 12.41
N ASN A 361 -11.42 6.61 12.63
CA ASN A 361 -11.93 7.97 12.57
C ASN A 361 -11.83 8.66 11.21
N SER A 362 -11.77 7.90 10.11
CA SER A 362 -12.03 8.43 8.77
C SER A 362 -13.53 8.66 8.59
N GLY A 363 -13.92 9.92 8.29
CA GLY A 363 -15.31 10.35 8.29
C GLY A 363 -16.18 9.67 7.23
N ASP A 364 -15.62 9.30 6.10
CA ASP A 364 -16.30 8.78 4.91
C ASP A 364 -16.12 7.27 4.69
N THR A 365 -15.00 6.69 5.10
CA THR A 365 -14.75 5.25 4.94
C THR A 365 -14.76 4.47 6.25
N GLY A 366 -14.60 5.16 7.39
CA GLY A 366 -14.24 4.50 8.65
C GLY A 366 -12.89 3.79 8.53
N GLY A 367 -12.58 2.90 9.46
CA GLY A 367 -11.34 2.16 9.47
C GLY A 367 -11.48 0.65 9.43
N VAL A 368 -10.35 -0.04 9.42
CA VAL A 368 -10.26 -1.46 9.75
C VAL A 368 -10.56 -1.65 11.23
N LEU A 369 -10.10 -0.72 12.10
CA LEU A 369 -10.45 -0.71 13.52
C LEU A 369 -11.85 -0.14 13.75
N GLN A 370 -12.48 -0.58 14.83
CA GLN A 370 -13.68 0.02 15.41
C GLN A 370 -13.29 1.22 16.30
N ASP A 371 -14.28 2.00 16.75
CA ASP A 371 -14.10 3.22 17.54
C ASP A 371 -13.39 3.00 18.89
N ASP A 372 -13.29 1.75 19.35
CA ASP A 372 -12.50 1.39 20.52
C ASP A 372 -10.98 1.35 20.25
N TRP A 373 -10.54 1.58 19.02
CA TRP A 373 -9.15 1.53 18.56
C TRP A 373 -8.46 0.17 18.75
N ARG A 374 -9.20 -0.90 18.98
CA ARG A 374 -8.68 -2.25 19.30
C ARG A 374 -9.32 -3.34 18.46
N THR A 375 -10.63 -3.33 18.41
CA THR A 375 -11.39 -4.36 17.70
C THR A 375 -11.35 -4.10 16.19
N VAL A 376 -11.06 -5.11 15.40
CA VAL A 376 -11.15 -5.02 13.94
C VAL A 376 -12.57 -5.30 13.47
N HIS A 377 -13.02 -4.63 12.41
CA HIS A 377 -14.24 -4.97 11.70
C HIS A 377 -14.06 -6.31 10.99
N ALA A 378 -14.79 -7.34 11.42
CA ALA A 378 -14.63 -8.70 10.92
C ALA A 378 -14.98 -8.83 9.43
N ASP A 379 -15.99 -8.12 8.97
CA ASP A 379 -16.44 -8.06 7.58
C ASP A 379 -15.42 -7.39 6.66
N LYS A 380 -14.86 -6.24 7.07
CA LYS A 380 -13.77 -5.58 6.34
C LYS A 380 -12.53 -6.47 6.27
N MET A 381 -12.16 -7.10 7.40
CA MET A 381 -11.02 -8.01 7.39
C MET A 381 -11.26 -9.26 6.54
N ALA A 382 -12.49 -9.77 6.48
CA ALA A 382 -12.81 -10.87 5.57
C ALA A 382 -12.61 -10.48 4.10
N LEU A 383 -13.04 -9.27 3.71
CA LEU A 383 -12.81 -8.74 2.38
C LEU A 383 -11.30 -8.55 2.10
N LEU A 384 -10.56 -7.94 3.01
CA LEU A 384 -9.13 -7.67 2.83
C LEU A 384 -8.29 -8.96 2.80
N LYS A 385 -8.67 -9.98 3.59
CA LYS A 385 -8.00 -11.29 3.56
C LYS A 385 -8.10 -12.00 2.22
N ARG A 386 -9.14 -11.75 1.43
CA ARG A 386 -9.22 -12.26 0.04
C ARG A 386 -8.13 -11.66 -0.84
N LEU A 387 -7.77 -10.40 -0.60
CA LEU A 387 -6.73 -9.68 -1.37
C LEU A 387 -5.32 -10.07 -0.94
N MET A 388 -5.17 -10.59 0.28
CA MET A 388 -3.86 -10.98 0.80
C MET A 388 -3.36 -12.21 0.08
N ARG A 389 -2.39 -12.02 -0.79
CA ARG A 389 -1.62 -13.13 -1.33
C ARG A 389 -0.79 -13.74 -0.21
N ARG A 390 -0.92 -15.03 -0.03
CA ARG A 390 0.11 -15.77 0.71
C ARG A 390 1.39 -15.63 -0.12
N PRO A 391 2.54 -15.43 0.54
CA PRO A 391 3.80 -15.52 -0.15
C PRO A 391 3.85 -16.85 -0.90
N ALA A 392 4.35 -16.86 -2.12
CA ALA A 392 4.19 -17.90 -3.14
C ALA A 392 4.31 -19.34 -2.60
N ASP A 393 3.24 -19.85 -2.04
CA ASP A 393 2.96 -21.28 -2.06
C ASP A 393 2.29 -21.51 -3.40
N GLY A 394 2.92 -22.29 -4.29
CA GLY A 394 2.35 -22.65 -5.59
C GLY A 394 1.07 -23.49 -5.46
N GLY A 395 0.09 -22.99 -4.72
CA GLY A 395 -1.20 -23.58 -4.44
C GLY A 395 -2.30 -22.72 -5.04
N THR A 396 -2.97 -23.26 -6.04
CA THR A 396 -4.27 -22.83 -6.54
C THR A 396 -5.21 -22.51 -5.37
N ALA A 397 -5.87 -21.35 -5.45
CA ALA A 397 -6.99 -21.02 -4.58
C ALA A 397 -8.09 -22.11 -4.68
N PRO A 398 -8.81 -22.38 -3.59
CA PRO A 398 -9.93 -23.32 -3.61
C PRO A 398 -11.10 -22.83 -4.47
#